data_9aa325b8c06875b5dd38ef7df8ae26db
#
_entry.id   9aa325b8c06875b5dd38ef7df8ae26db
#
_cell.length_a   1.000
_cell.length_b   1.000
_cell.length_c   1.000
_cell.angle_alpha   90.00
_cell.angle_beta   90.00
_cell.angle_gamma   90.00
#
_symmetry.space_group_name_H-M   'P 1'
#
loop_
_entity.id
_entity.type
_entity.pdbx_description
1 polymer ?
#
loop_
_entity_poly.entity_id
_entity_poly.type
_entity_poly.pdbx_seq_one_letter_code
_entity_poly.pdbx_strand_id
1 'polypeptide(L)'
;MIKFYQSTSEDKRMYYASKCLEKYGLERVKSPIRADFVFCPINANDISDYYPLPVFAGNIDEKENVFDYVKDECFALENALFTAQGAIAEATAASEKSLVSSAILLLGFGRISKALLSFLLPVTRDITVCARNDLQRKNASLLGAETLDFSKLDDLKHYDFIFNTVPHPILCRNELKSLKDDCTVIDLASFPGGVDNHFASLLGVNLVIARGLPGKYFPKSSGELTAKTVIKILKREEII
;
A
#
# COMPACT_ATOMS: atom_id res chain seq x y z
N MET A 1 -24.67 3.18 -24.63
CA MET A 1 -23.68 3.78 -23.66
C MET A 1 -23.75 2.94 -22.40
N ILE A 2 -22.63 2.41 -21.96
CA ILE A 2 -22.55 1.54 -20.79
C ILE A 2 -22.70 2.36 -19.52
N LYS A 3 -23.49 1.85 -18.60
CA LYS A 3 -23.92 2.55 -17.38
C LYS A 3 -23.32 1.89 -16.15
N PHE A 4 -22.83 2.69 -15.21
CA PHE A 4 -22.33 2.17 -13.94
C PHE A 4 -22.99 2.86 -12.75
N TYR A 5 -23.21 2.11 -11.70
CA TYR A 5 -23.60 2.62 -10.40
C TYR A 5 -22.37 2.59 -9.47
N GLN A 6 -22.07 3.74 -8.88
CA GLN A 6 -21.06 3.80 -7.82
C GLN A 6 -21.76 3.67 -6.47
N SER A 7 -21.36 2.69 -5.68
CA SER A 7 -21.83 2.54 -4.31
C SER A 7 -21.42 3.74 -3.44
N THR A 8 -22.20 4.01 -2.39
CA THR A 8 -21.92 5.12 -1.46
C THR A 8 -20.60 4.88 -0.74
N SER A 9 -19.75 5.91 -0.69
CA SER A 9 -18.44 5.82 -0.03
C SER A 9 -17.92 7.22 0.29
N GLU A 10 -17.26 7.36 1.44
CA GLU A 10 -16.51 8.56 1.83
C GLU A 10 -15.09 8.60 1.23
N ASP A 11 -14.66 7.53 0.59
CA ASP A 11 -13.35 7.43 -0.03
C ASP A 11 -13.24 8.35 -1.24
N LYS A 12 -12.42 9.40 -1.12
CA LYS A 12 -12.21 10.39 -2.19
C LYS A 12 -11.72 9.77 -3.50
N ARG A 13 -11.08 8.59 -3.47
CA ARG A 13 -10.65 7.86 -4.68
C ARG A 13 -11.84 7.52 -5.57
N MET A 14 -12.99 7.17 -4.97
CA MET A 14 -14.21 6.82 -5.69
C MET A 14 -14.74 7.97 -6.54
N TYR A 15 -14.68 9.21 -6.03
CA TYR A 15 -15.03 10.39 -6.80
C TYR A 15 -14.17 10.54 -8.05
N TYR A 16 -12.83 10.46 -7.89
CA TYR A 16 -11.92 10.61 -9.03
C TYR A 16 -11.99 9.43 -10.00
N ALA A 17 -12.19 8.21 -9.48
CA ALA A 17 -12.39 7.03 -10.32
C ALA A 17 -13.66 7.15 -11.18
N SER A 18 -14.78 7.56 -10.59
CA SER A 18 -16.02 7.77 -11.36
C SER A 18 -15.87 8.84 -12.41
N LYS A 19 -15.22 9.96 -12.08
CA LYS A 19 -14.91 11.00 -13.07
C LYS A 19 -14.01 10.50 -14.20
N CYS A 20 -13.11 9.58 -13.90
CA CYS A 20 -12.27 8.95 -14.91
C CYS A 20 -13.09 7.99 -15.79
N LEU A 21 -13.96 7.16 -15.22
CA LEU A 21 -14.87 6.28 -15.96
C LEU A 21 -15.79 7.08 -16.91
N GLU A 22 -16.34 8.21 -16.44
CA GLU A 22 -17.13 9.14 -17.28
C GLU A 22 -16.32 9.64 -18.50
N LYS A 23 -15.03 9.97 -18.32
CA LYS A 23 -14.14 10.37 -19.43
C LYS A 23 -13.88 9.24 -20.43
N TYR A 24 -13.96 7.99 -20.01
CA TYR A 24 -13.92 6.82 -20.89
C TYR A 24 -15.25 6.57 -21.63
N GLY A 25 -16.26 7.44 -21.47
CA GLY A 25 -17.52 7.36 -22.17
C GLY A 25 -18.59 6.50 -21.46
N LEU A 26 -18.38 6.18 -20.16
CA LEU A 26 -19.37 5.48 -19.37
C LEU A 26 -20.32 6.48 -18.69
N GLU A 27 -21.60 6.11 -18.56
CA GLU A 27 -22.62 6.93 -17.90
C GLU A 27 -22.80 6.50 -16.44
N ARG A 28 -22.64 7.44 -15.51
CA ARG A 28 -22.94 7.19 -14.10
C ARG A 28 -24.44 7.33 -13.83
N VAL A 29 -25.04 6.30 -13.25
CA VAL A 29 -26.46 6.28 -12.88
C VAL A 29 -26.66 6.36 -11.37
N LYS A 30 -27.87 6.80 -10.94
CA LYS A 30 -28.22 6.99 -9.52
C LYS A 30 -28.77 5.74 -8.83
N SER A 31 -29.03 4.68 -9.58
CA SER A 31 -29.61 3.43 -9.05
C SER A 31 -28.96 2.22 -9.71
N PRO A 32 -28.63 1.17 -8.94
CA PRO A 32 -28.05 -0.05 -9.50
C PRO A 32 -28.99 -0.75 -10.50
N ILE A 33 -30.31 -0.59 -10.38
CA ILE A 33 -31.31 -1.19 -11.30
C ILE A 33 -31.12 -0.72 -12.76
N ARG A 34 -30.48 0.44 -12.96
CA ARG A 34 -30.23 1.03 -14.29
C ARG A 34 -28.80 0.86 -14.76
N ALA A 35 -27.98 0.16 -14.00
CA ALA A 35 -26.56 -0.03 -14.28
C ALA A 35 -26.29 -1.35 -14.99
N ASP A 36 -25.28 -1.37 -15.83
CA ASP A 36 -24.71 -2.58 -16.42
C ASP A 36 -23.68 -3.23 -15.50
N PHE A 37 -23.08 -2.45 -14.60
CA PHE A 37 -22.19 -2.94 -13.53
C PHE A 37 -22.17 -2.00 -12.32
N VAL A 38 -21.68 -2.51 -11.20
CA VAL A 38 -21.52 -1.77 -9.94
C VAL A 38 -20.03 -1.57 -9.63
N PHE A 39 -19.68 -0.35 -9.23
CA PHE A 39 -18.35 0.02 -8.83
C PHE A 39 -18.30 0.37 -7.32
N CYS A 40 -17.53 -0.41 -6.55
CA CYS A 40 -17.41 -0.33 -5.11
C CYS A 40 -15.99 0.07 -4.67
N PRO A 41 -15.82 0.64 -3.45
CA PRO A 41 -14.51 0.97 -2.90
C PRO A 41 -13.71 -0.27 -2.52
N ILE A 42 -12.47 -0.05 -2.10
CA ILE A 42 -11.66 -1.07 -1.42
C ILE A 42 -12.32 -1.36 -0.05
N ASN A 43 -12.38 -2.65 0.31
CA ASN A 43 -13.04 -3.16 1.53
C ASN A 43 -14.54 -2.80 1.59
N ALA A 44 -15.26 -2.93 0.49
CA ALA A 44 -16.72 -2.85 0.52
C ALA A 44 -17.30 -3.94 1.44
N ASN A 45 -18.13 -3.54 2.41
CA ASN A 45 -18.59 -4.46 3.47
C ASN A 45 -19.60 -5.50 2.95
N ASP A 46 -20.56 -5.08 2.12
CA ASP A 46 -21.59 -5.95 1.56
C ASP A 46 -21.88 -5.56 0.11
N ILE A 47 -21.90 -6.55 -0.76
CA ILE A 47 -22.21 -6.41 -2.18
C ILE A 47 -23.38 -7.30 -2.61
N SER A 48 -24.03 -8.00 -1.68
CA SER A 48 -25.09 -8.98 -1.97
C SER A 48 -26.29 -8.35 -2.67
N ASP A 49 -26.61 -7.11 -2.34
CA ASP A 49 -27.72 -6.35 -2.94
C ASP A 49 -27.54 -6.02 -4.42
N TYR A 50 -26.32 -6.17 -4.93
CA TYR A 50 -26.00 -5.85 -6.32
C TYR A 50 -26.06 -7.05 -7.25
N TYR A 51 -26.13 -8.27 -6.71
CA TYR A 51 -26.23 -9.48 -7.52
C TYR A 51 -27.56 -9.50 -8.32
N PRO A 52 -27.57 -9.92 -9.62
CA PRO A 52 -26.52 -10.59 -10.37
C PRO A 52 -25.61 -9.67 -11.20
N LEU A 53 -25.64 -8.36 -11.00
CA LEU A 53 -24.80 -7.44 -11.76
C LEU A 53 -23.31 -7.72 -11.56
N PRO A 54 -22.46 -7.47 -12.57
CA PRO A 54 -21.01 -7.44 -12.37
C PRO A 54 -20.62 -6.40 -11.33
N VAL A 55 -19.83 -6.80 -10.32
CA VAL A 55 -19.35 -5.93 -9.23
C VAL A 55 -17.84 -5.83 -9.27
N PHE A 56 -17.33 -4.61 -9.30
CA PHE A 56 -15.90 -4.29 -9.19
C PHE A 56 -15.62 -3.68 -7.83
N ALA A 57 -14.88 -4.37 -6.99
CA ALA A 57 -14.50 -3.93 -5.65
C ALA A 57 -13.02 -4.23 -5.37
N GLY A 58 -12.47 -3.70 -4.30
CA GLY A 58 -11.10 -4.04 -3.90
C GLY A 58 -11.07 -4.82 -2.59
N ASN A 59 -10.14 -5.78 -2.47
CA ASN A 59 -10.00 -6.70 -1.33
C ASN A 59 -11.28 -7.50 -1.07
N ILE A 60 -11.81 -8.10 -2.08
CA ILE A 60 -13.01 -8.93 -2.02
C ILE A 60 -12.72 -10.33 -2.55
N ASP A 61 -13.46 -11.33 -2.04
CA ASP A 61 -13.40 -12.66 -2.60
C ASP A 61 -14.06 -12.69 -3.99
N GLU A 62 -13.27 -13.06 -5.00
CA GLU A 62 -13.75 -13.21 -6.36
C GLU A 62 -14.67 -14.42 -6.47
N LYS A 63 -15.77 -14.23 -7.17
CA LYS A 63 -16.75 -15.23 -7.54
C LYS A 63 -17.39 -14.84 -8.87
N GLU A 64 -18.32 -15.61 -9.36
CA GLU A 64 -19.06 -15.27 -10.57
C GLU A 64 -19.59 -13.81 -10.50
N ASN A 65 -19.26 -13.02 -11.52
CA ASN A 65 -19.59 -11.59 -11.63
C ASN A 65 -19.03 -10.67 -10.52
N VAL A 66 -18.01 -11.11 -9.75
CA VAL A 66 -17.34 -10.27 -8.76
C VAL A 66 -15.85 -10.24 -9.04
N PHE A 67 -15.32 -9.03 -9.28
CA PHE A 67 -13.95 -8.78 -9.73
C PHE A 67 -13.20 -7.93 -8.72
N ASP A 68 -12.08 -8.46 -8.21
CA ASP A 68 -11.19 -7.74 -7.32
C ASP A 68 -10.12 -6.97 -8.13
N TYR A 69 -10.31 -5.66 -8.31
CA TYR A 69 -9.36 -4.85 -9.06
C TYR A 69 -8.00 -4.67 -8.35
N VAL A 70 -7.91 -4.95 -7.04
CA VAL A 70 -6.64 -4.89 -6.29
C VAL A 70 -5.73 -6.08 -6.59
N LYS A 71 -6.30 -7.20 -7.05
CA LYS A 71 -5.54 -8.38 -7.47
C LYS A 71 -4.83 -8.21 -8.82
N ASP A 72 -5.20 -7.20 -9.61
CA ASP A 72 -4.47 -6.89 -10.85
C ASP A 72 -3.02 -6.49 -10.52
N GLU A 73 -2.05 -7.18 -11.08
CA GLU A 73 -0.64 -6.97 -10.74
C GLU A 73 -0.14 -5.58 -11.15
N CYS A 74 -0.62 -5.01 -12.27
CA CYS A 74 -0.26 -3.66 -12.66
C CYS A 74 -0.82 -2.64 -11.66
N PHE A 75 -2.07 -2.82 -11.22
CA PHE A 75 -2.64 -2.02 -10.14
C PHE A 75 -1.79 -2.10 -8.88
N ALA A 76 -1.44 -3.32 -8.45
CA ALA A 76 -0.69 -3.55 -7.21
C ALA A 76 0.70 -2.90 -7.25
N LEU A 77 1.39 -2.94 -8.40
CA LEU A 77 2.68 -2.29 -8.59
C LEU A 77 2.58 -0.75 -8.56
N GLU A 78 1.63 -0.15 -9.29
CA GLU A 78 1.46 1.31 -9.28
C GLU A 78 0.97 1.81 -7.91
N ASN A 79 0.06 1.09 -7.25
CA ASN A 79 -0.41 1.42 -5.91
C ASN A 79 0.72 1.33 -4.86
N ALA A 80 1.69 0.42 -5.06
CA ALA A 80 2.89 0.35 -4.21
C ALA A 80 3.79 1.58 -4.36
N LEU A 81 3.89 2.19 -5.55
CA LEU A 81 4.62 3.46 -5.74
C LEU A 81 3.94 4.59 -4.97
N PHE A 82 2.60 4.70 -5.03
CA PHE A 82 1.87 5.70 -4.24
C PHE A 82 2.02 5.48 -2.74
N THR A 83 2.01 4.20 -2.30
CA THR A 83 2.24 3.84 -0.90
C THR A 83 3.64 4.24 -0.45
N ALA A 84 4.66 3.95 -1.23
CA ALA A 84 6.05 4.30 -0.93
C ALA A 84 6.27 5.82 -0.85
N GLN A 85 5.70 6.58 -1.79
CA GLN A 85 5.77 8.04 -1.78
C GLN A 85 5.06 8.62 -0.54
N GLY A 86 3.89 8.09 -0.18
CA GLY A 86 3.18 8.48 1.05
C GLY A 86 3.94 8.11 2.32
N ALA A 87 4.64 6.97 2.34
CA ALA A 87 5.48 6.55 3.45
C ALA A 87 6.68 7.50 3.68
N ILE A 88 7.29 7.97 2.60
CA ILE A 88 8.35 8.99 2.67
C ILE A 88 7.81 10.30 3.24
N ALA A 89 6.60 10.71 2.84
CA ALA A 89 5.96 11.90 3.39
C ALA A 89 5.67 11.75 4.90
N GLU A 90 5.16 10.60 5.35
CA GLU A 90 4.96 10.31 6.78
C GLU A 90 6.28 10.34 7.56
N ALA A 91 7.33 9.69 7.04
CA ALA A 91 8.64 9.66 7.67
C ALA A 91 9.23 11.07 7.84
N THR A 92 9.11 11.89 6.77
CA THR A 92 9.58 13.28 6.79
C THR A 92 8.79 14.16 7.77
N ALA A 93 7.48 13.92 7.90
CA ALA A 93 6.63 14.70 8.82
C ALA A 93 6.83 14.28 10.29
N ALA A 94 7.22 13.05 10.54
CA ALA A 94 7.35 12.48 11.89
C ALA A 94 8.76 12.62 12.49
N SER A 95 9.75 13.11 11.76
CA SER A 95 11.13 13.17 12.21
C SER A 95 11.72 14.55 11.97
N GLU A 96 12.61 14.97 12.87
CA GLU A 96 13.47 16.15 12.68
C GLU A 96 14.72 15.82 11.84
N LYS A 97 14.96 14.53 11.56
CA LYS A 97 16.07 14.10 10.71
C LYS A 97 15.70 14.11 9.24
N SER A 98 16.67 14.49 8.41
CA SER A 98 16.56 14.34 6.96
C SER A 98 16.76 12.88 6.54
N LEU A 99 16.03 12.43 5.54
CA LEU A 99 16.31 11.14 4.87
C LEU A 99 17.65 11.14 4.12
N VAL A 100 18.14 12.34 3.75
CA VAL A 100 19.47 12.50 3.12
C VAL A 100 20.54 12.12 4.13
N SER A 101 21.40 11.18 3.77
CA SER A 101 22.50 10.69 4.63
C SER A 101 22.04 9.96 5.90
N SER A 102 20.78 9.55 5.99
CA SER A 102 20.27 8.70 7.07
C SER A 102 20.48 7.23 6.75
N ALA A 103 20.71 6.44 7.80
CA ALA A 103 20.69 4.99 7.74
C ALA A 103 19.24 4.47 7.77
N ILE A 104 18.84 3.71 6.76
CA ILE A 104 17.46 3.26 6.56
C ILE A 104 17.39 1.73 6.54
N LEU A 105 16.47 1.16 7.33
CA LEU A 105 16.15 -0.26 7.28
C LEU A 105 14.77 -0.47 6.63
N LEU A 106 14.72 -1.32 5.62
CA LEU A 106 13.49 -1.79 5.01
C LEU A 106 13.21 -3.23 5.45
N LEU A 107 12.15 -3.46 6.21
CA LEU A 107 11.71 -4.79 6.63
C LEU A 107 10.74 -5.38 5.60
N GLY A 108 11.18 -6.49 4.98
CA GLY A 108 10.52 -7.15 3.85
C GLY A 108 11.08 -6.68 2.50
N PHE A 109 10.81 -7.46 1.43
CA PHE A 109 11.19 -7.12 0.06
C PHE A 109 10.06 -7.43 -0.94
N GLY A 110 8.85 -6.98 -0.58
CA GLY A 110 7.66 -7.00 -1.42
C GLY A 110 7.57 -5.79 -2.36
N ARG A 111 6.41 -5.58 -2.98
CA ARG A 111 6.17 -4.47 -3.94
C ARG A 111 6.44 -3.10 -3.32
N ILE A 112 5.94 -2.84 -2.10
CA ILE A 112 6.11 -1.55 -1.38
C ILE A 112 7.59 -1.32 -1.05
N SER A 113 8.28 -2.32 -0.50
CA SER A 113 9.71 -2.20 -0.15
C SER A 113 10.59 -1.97 -1.38
N LYS A 114 10.29 -2.62 -2.51
CA LYS A 114 10.97 -2.38 -3.79
C LYS A 114 10.74 -0.95 -4.30
N ALA A 115 9.53 -0.43 -4.18
CA ALA A 115 9.19 0.95 -4.52
C ALA A 115 9.93 1.95 -3.60
N LEU A 116 9.95 1.71 -2.28
CA LEU A 116 10.72 2.49 -1.32
C LEU A 116 12.21 2.51 -1.67
N LEU A 117 12.79 1.34 -1.93
CA LEU A 117 14.20 1.24 -2.31
C LEU A 117 14.51 2.08 -3.55
N SER A 118 13.64 2.03 -4.58
CA SER A 118 13.85 2.82 -5.80
C SER A 118 13.80 4.33 -5.58
N PHE A 119 13.00 4.82 -4.64
CA PHE A 119 12.92 6.23 -4.30
C PHE A 119 14.03 6.69 -3.34
N LEU A 120 14.51 5.81 -2.47
CA LEU A 120 15.46 6.16 -1.42
C LEU A 120 16.93 6.03 -1.85
N LEU A 121 17.26 5.13 -2.77
CA LEU A 121 18.63 4.96 -3.28
C LEU A 121 19.26 6.23 -3.86
N PRO A 122 18.53 7.13 -4.56
CA PRO A 122 19.07 8.43 -4.97
C PRO A 122 19.31 9.41 -3.80
N VAL A 123 18.70 9.15 -2.65
CA VAL A 123 18.70 10.05 -1.48
C VAL A 123 19.77 9.68 -0.47
N THR A 124 19.96 8.38 -0.21
CA THR A 124 21.02 7.86 0.68
C THR A 124 21.57 6.55 0.15
N ARG A 125 22.84 6.26 0.50
CA ARG A 125 23.48 4.97 0.18
C ARG A 125 23.44 3.98 1.33
N ASP A 126 23.08 4.43 2.52
CA ASP A 126 23.01 3.60 3.74
C ASP A 126 21.61 3.01 3.87
N ILE A 127 21.31 2.04 3.01
CA ILE A 127 20.03 1.33 3.01
C ILE A 127 20.27 -0.16 3.16
N THR A 128 19.69 -0.73 4.19
CA THR A 128 19.66 -2.17 4.43
C THR A 128 18.26 -2.72 4.18
N VAL A 129 18.16 -3.81 3.43
CA VAL A 129 16.93 -4.59 3.23
C VAL A 129 17.01 -5.87 4.04
N CYS A 130 16.08 -6.04 4.98
CA CYS A 130 15.91 -7.28 5.71
C CYS A 130 14.86 -8.18 5.01
N ALA A 131 15.26 -9.38 4.56
CA ALA A 131 14.37 -10.29 3.86
C ALA A 131 14.63 -11.76 4.22
N ARG A 132 13.56 -12.59 4.15
CA ARG A 132 13.57 -13.99 4.59
C ARG A 132 14.45 -14.92 3.78
N ASN A 133 14.46 -14.77 2.46
CA ASN A 133 15.12 -15.73 1.60
C ASN A 133 16.27 -15.10 0.82
N ASP A 134 17.25 -15.95 0.46
CA ASP A 134 18.46 -15.54 -0.23
C ASP A 134 18.21 -14.86 -1.58
N LEU A 135 17.17 -15.29 -2.31
CA LEU A 135 16.83 -14.69 -3.59
C LEU A 135 16.38 -13.23 -3.44
N GLN A 136 15.55 -12.95 -2.42
CA GLN A 136 15.14 -11.57 -2.12
C GLN A 136 16.32 -10.71 -1.70
N ARG A 137 17.19 -11.21 -0.82
CA ARG A 137 18.43 -10.52 -0.41
C ARG A 137 19.35 -10.28 -1.62
N LYS A 138 19.55 -11.31 -2.45
CA LYS A 138 20.38 -11.15 -3.66
C LYS A 138 19.81 -10.09 -4.61
N ASN A 139 18.49 -10.08 -4.83
CA ASN A 139 17.85 -9.05 -5.65
C ASN A 139 18.00 -7.64 -5.06
N ALA A 140 17.85 -7.47 -3.75
CA ALA A 140 18.07 -6.19 -3.08
C ALA A 140 19.53 -5.72 -3.21
N SER A 141 20.50 -6.64 -3.03
CA SER A 141 21.94 -6.36 -3.19
C SER A 141 22.29 -5.94 -4.63
N LEU A 142 21.70 -6.58 -5.63
CA LEU A 142 21.91 -6.20 -7.05
C LEU A 142 21.37 -4.80 -7.37
N LEU A 143 20.39 -4.31 -6.61
CA LEU A 143 19.88 -2.95 -6.71
C LEU A 143 20.71 -1.93 -5.95
N GLY A 144 21.72 -2.37 -5.15
CA GLY A 144 22.63 -1.48 -4.44
C GLY A 144 22.34 -1.31 -2.94
N ALA A 145 21.43 -2.10 -2.36
CA ALA A 145 21.20 -2.11 -0.92
C ALA A 145 22.10 -3.12 -0.21
N GLU A 146 22.45 -2.83 1.04
CA GLU A 146 22.91 -3.85 1.96
C GLU A 146 21.79 -4.81 2.34
N THR A 147 22.12 -6.01 2.81
CA THR A 147 21.09 -7.00 3.10
C THR A 147 21.30 -7.69 4.43
N LEU A 148 20.18 -8.00 5.10
CA LEU A 148 20.14 -8.63 6.41
C LEU A 148 19.13 -9.77 6.41
N ASP A 149 19.43 -10.83 7.18
CA ASP A 149 18.45 -11.86 7.51
C ASP A 149 17.66 -11.48 8.77
N PHE A 150 16.39 -11.87 8.88
CA PHE A 150 15.57 -11.57 10.06
C PHE A 150 16.15 -12.14 11.37
N SER A 151 16.94 -13.21 11.30
CA SER A 151 17.64 -13.76 12.48
C SER A 151 18.72 -12.85 13.05
N LYS A 152 19.04 -11.75 12.39
CA LYS A 152 20.10 -10.78 12.76
C LYS A 152 19.54 -9.40 13.11
N LEU A 153 18.28 -9.31 13.50
CA LEU A 153 17.63 -8.05 13.92
C LEU A 153 17.84 -7.74 15.41
N ASP A 154 18.96 -8.07 15.98
CA ASP A 154 19.29 -7.95 17.40
C ASP A 154 19.93 -6.61 17.78
N ASP A 155 20.50 -5.87 16.82
CA ASP A 155 21.02 -4.51 17.01
C ASP A 155 20.56 -3.56 15.92
N LEU A 156 19.64 -2.66 16.30
CA LEU A 156 19.03 -1.68 15.38
C LEU A 156 19.49 -0.25 15.64
N LYS A 157 20.52 -0.04 16.50
CA LYS A 157 21.02 1.31 16.85
C LYS A 157 21.62 2.08 15.69
N HIS A 158 21.97 1.39 14.61
CA HIS A 158 22.51 2.03 13.41
C HIS A 158 21.45 2.87 12.68
N TYR A 159 20.17 2.45 12.69
CA TYR A 159 19.16 3.00 11.81
C TYR A 159 18.47 4.24 12.36
N ASP A 160 18.31 5.26 11.51
CA ASP A 160 17.53 6.47 11.76
C ASP A 160 16.05 6.28 11.40
N PHE A 161 15.78 5.51 10.34
CA PHE A 161 14.44 5.19 9.88
C PHE A 161 14.28 3.70 9.64
N ILE A 162 13.13 3.16 10.06
CA ILE A 162 12.75 1.77 9.77
C ILE A 162 11.38 1.78 9.11
N PHE A 163 11.28 1.25 7.89
CA PHE A 163 10.01 1.03 7.19
C PHE A 163 9.65 -0.45 7.24
N ASN A 164 8.57 -0.77 7.95
CA ASN A 164 8.07 -2.13 7.99
C ASN A 164 6.97 -2.36 6.94
N THR A 165 7.16 -3.40 6.11
CA THR A 165 6.17 -3.84 5.11
C THR A 165 5.66 -5.27 5.37
N VAL A 166 6.09 -5.90 6.47
CA VAL A 166 5.75 -7.29 6.80
C VAL A 166 4.57 -7.35 7.76
N PRO A 167 3.42 -7.94 7.38
CA PRO A 167 2.23 -8.05 8.23
C PRO A 167 2.35 -9.21 9.24
N HIS A 168 3.44 -9.26 9.96
CA HIS A 168 3.72 -10.25 10.99
C HIS A 168 4.60 -9.61 12.06
N PRO A 169 4.43 -9.90 13.36
CA PRO A 169 5.24 -9.33 14.43
C PRO A 169 6.74 -9.53 14.17
N ILE A 170 7.45 -8.44 13.89
CA ILE A 170 8.89 -8.39 13.61
C ILE A 170 9.59 -7.50 14.64
N LEU A 171 9.05 -6.30 14.88
CA LEU A 171 9.57 -5.37 15.86
C LEU A 171 8.81 -5.58 17.18
N CYS A 172 9.27 -6.56 17.95
CA CYS A 172 8.76 -6.89 19.27
C CYS A 172 9.61 -6.20 20.34
N ARG A 173 9.43 -6.59 21.60
CA ARG A 173 10.08 -5.95 22.76
C ARG A 173 11.61 -5.84 22.65
N ASN A 174 12.27 -6.88 22.16
CA ASN A 174 13.74 -6.91 22.11
C ASN A 174 14.28 -6.00 20.99
N GLU A 175 13.70 -6.10 19.81
CA GLU A 175 14.03 -5.28 18.65
C GLU A 175 13.77 -3.79 18.96
N LEU A 176 12.61 -3.48 19.56
CA LEU A 176 12.26 -2.10 19.94
C LEU A 176 13.21 -1.51 20.99
N LYS A 177 13.76 -2.32 21.91
CA LYS A 177 14.78 -1.88 22.87
C LYS A 177 16.14 -1.64 22.26
N SER A 178 16.43 -2.23 21.12
CA SER A 178 17.69 -2.05 20.40
C SER A 178 17.65 -0.86 19.44
N LEU A 179 16.55 -0.12 19.37
CA LEU A 179 16.48 1.09 18.56
C LEU A 179 17.31 2.23 19.13
N LYS A 180 17.72 3.13 18.27
CA LYS A 180 18.23 4.44 18.62
C LYS A 180 17.08 5.30 19.20
N ASP A 181 17.34 6.13 20.20
CA ASP A 181 16.30 6.94 20.89
C ASP A 181 15.51 7.83 19.93
N ASP A 182 16.13 8.31 18.87
CA ASP A 182 15.54 9.20 17.87
C ASP A 182 15.22 8.46 16.54
N CYS A 183 15.16 7.12 16.55
CA CYS A 183 14.74 6.33 15.41
C CYS A 183 13.25 6.52 15.13
N THR A 184 12.89 6.74 13.87
CA THR A 184 11.49 6.81 13.42
C THR A 184 11.09 5.51 12.73
N VAL A 185 10.06 4.86 13.25
CA VAL A 185 9.52 3.61 12.70
C VAL A 185 8.21 3.88 11.96
N ILE A 186 8.12 3.48 10.70
CA ILE A 186 6.94 3.60 9.85
C ILE A 186 6.39 2.20 9.58
N ASP A 187 5.24 1.84 10.17
CA ASP A 187 4.56 0.56 9.93
C ASP A 187 3.55 0.69 8.80
N LEU A 188 3.92 0.17 7.63
CA LEU A 188 3.12 0.14 6.41
C LEU A 188 2.31 -1.15 6.24
N ALA A 189 2.58 -2.12 7.10
CA ALA A 189 1.98 -3.44 6.99
C ALA A 189 0.47 -3.38 7.21
N SER A 190 -0.26 -4.22 6.45
CA SER A 190 -1.69 -4.43 6.70
C SER A 190 -1.91 -5.03 8.09
N PHE A 191 -3.16 -4.96 8.57
CA PHE A 191 -3.50 -5.57 9.85
C PHE A 191 -3.06 -7.06 9.91
N PRO A 192 -2.48 -7.51 11.03
CA PRO A 192 -2.32 -6.84 12.33
C PRO A 192 -1.18 -5.82 12.42
N GLY A 193 -0.31 -5.71 11.41
CA GLY A 193 0.91 -4.92 11.45
C GLY A 193 2.12 -5.77 11.84
N GLY A 194 3.30 -5.13 11.90
CA GLY A 194 4.53 -5.84 12.23
C GLY A 194 5.27 -5.29 13.44
N VAL A 195 4.69 -4.31 14.13
CA VAL A 195 5.26 -3.64 15.32
C VAL A 195 4.38 -3.87 16.53
N ASP A 196 4.96 -4.22 17.65
CA ASP A 196 4.26 -4.28 18.93
C ASP A 196 3.96 -2.86 19.43
N ASN A 197 2.74 -2.39 19.15
CA ASN A 197 2.29 -1.04 19.50
C ASN A 197 2.32 -0.78 21.01
N HIS A 198 2.06 -1.78 21.84
CA HIS A 198 2.06 -1.63 23.28
C HIS A 198 3.47 -1.36 23.80
N PHE A 199 4.45 -2.19 23.39
CA PHE A 199 5.84 -1.98 23.80
C PHE A 199 6.45 -0.74 23.15
N ALA A 200 6.11 -0.41 21.90
CA ALA A 200 6.57 0.82 21.25
C ALA A 200 6.13 2.06 22.07
N SER A 201 4.88 2.09 22.51
CA SER A 201 4.35 3.17 23.39
C SER A 201 5.06 3.22 24.75
N LEU A 202 5.26 2.07 25.40
CA LEU A 202 5.95 2.00 26.70
C LEU A 202 7.42 2.48 26.63
N LEU A 203 8.07 2.26 25.50
CA LEU A 203 9.48 2.65 25.29
C LEU A 203 9.62 4.05 24.70
N GLY A 204 8.52 4.74 24.39
CA GLY A 204 8.54 6.07 23.78
C GLY A 204 9.06 6.08 22.34
N VAL A 205 8.94 4.95 21.61
CA VAL A 205 9.37 4.85 20.22
C VAL A 205 8.54 5.77 19.34
N ASN A 206 9.18 6.55 18.48
CA ASN A 206 8.50 7.35 17.47
C ASN A 206 7.95 6.42 16.37
N LEU A 207 6.72 5.93 16.58
CA LEU A 207 6.03 4.98 15.70
C LEU A 207 4.88 5.64 14.94
N VAL A 208 4.94 5.54 13.61
CA VAL A 208 3.86 5.95 12.70
C VAL A 208 3.19 4.72 12.09
N ILE A 209 1.91 4.51 12.39
CA ILE A 209 1.11 3.48 11.71
C ILE A 209 0.53 4.10 10.43
N ALA A 210 1.09 3.73 9.29
CA ALA A 210 0.88 4.42 8.02
C ALA A 210 0.11 3.54 7.02
N ARG A 211 -1.21 3.48 7.16
CA ARG A 211 -2.10 2.69 6.30
C ARG A 211 -2.92 3.59 5.38
N GLY A 212 -3.34 3.04 4.24
CA GLY A 212 -4.24 3.76 3.31
C GLY A 212 -3.60 4.98 2.63
N LEU A 213 -2.28 5.04 2.57
CA LEU A 213 -1.51 6.18 2.05
C LEU A 213 -1.89 6.64 0.64
N PRO A 214 -2.19 5.75 -0.34
CA PRO A 214 -2.64 6.19 -1.66
C PRO A 214 -3.92 7.03 -1.60
N GLY A 215 -4.88 6.65 -0.75
CA GLY A 215 -6.12 7.42 -0.55
C GLY A 215 -5.90 8.73 0.23
N LYS A 216 -4.98 8.71 1.20
CA LYS A 216 -4.64 9.87 2.04
C LYS A 216 -3.94 10.97 1.23
N TYR A 217 -2.91 10.63 0.49
CA TYR A 217 -2.02 11.58 -0.17
C TYR A 217 -2.34 11.81 -1.65
N PHE A 218 -2.81 10.77 -2.36
CA PHE A 218 -2.95 10.76 -3.82
C PHE A 218 -4.32 10.26 -4.27
N PRO A 219 -5.46 10.78 -3.71
CA PRO A 219 -6.78 10.24 -4.02
C PRO A 219 -7.13 10.34 -5.51
N LYS A 220 -6.62 11.38 -6.20
CA LYS A 220 -6.84 11.55 -7.65
C LYS A 220 -6.11 10.48 -8.45
N SER A 221 -4.79 10.36 -8.28
CA SER A 221 -3.96 9.39 -9.02
C SER A 221 -4.39 7.96 -8.73
N SER A 222 -4.67 7.64 -7.47
CA SER A 222 -5.15 6.33 -7.06
C SER A 222 -6.55 6.02 -7.61
N GLY A 223 -7.45 7.02 -7.65
CA GLY A 223 -8.77 6.86 -8.27
C GLY A 223 -8.69 6.66 -9.79
N GLU A 224 -7.84 7.40 -10.48
CA GLU A 224 -7.60 7.23 -11.92
C GLU A 224 -7.00 5.86 -12.24
N LEU A 225 -6.08 5.36 -11.41
CA LEU A 225 -5.53 4.00 -11.51
C LEU A 225 -6.64 2.95 -11.35
N THR A 226 -7.50 3.11 -10.34
CA THR A 226 -8.64 2.20 -10.12
C THR A 226 -9.56 2.16 -11.34
N ALA A 227 -9.93 3.32 -11.89
CA ALA A 227 -10.77 3.39 -13.08
C ALA A 227 -10.15 2.70 -14.30
N LYS A 228 -8.86 2.94 -14.56
CA LYS A 228 -8.13 2.28 -15.66
C LYS A 228 -8.13 0.76 -15.50
N THR A 229 -7.95 0.29 -14.28
CA THR A 229 -7.96 -1.16 -13.97
C THR A 229 -9.36 -1.75 -14.17
N VAL A 230 -10.41 -1.06 -13.72
CA VAL A 230 -11.80 -1.48 -13.96
C VAL A 230 -12.09 -1.56 -15.46
N ILE A 231 -11.70 -0.55 -16.26
CA ILE A 231 -11.84 -0.59 -17.73
C ILE A 231 -11.08 -1.77 -18.35
N LYS A 232 -9.88 -2.07 -17.86
CA LYS A 232 -9.08 -3.22 -18.33
C LYS A 232 -9.81 -4.54 -18.06
N ILE A 233 -10.39 -4.70 -16.86
CA ILE A 233 -11.14 -5.90 -16.49
C ILE A 233 -12.43 -5.99 -17.30
N LEU A 234 -13.20 -4.89 -17.44
CA LEU A 234 -14.43 -4.85 -18.26
C LEU A 234 -14.17 -5.34 -19.69
N LYS A 235 -13.03 -4.95 -20.30
CA LYS A 235 -12.65 -5.41 -21.64
C LYS A 235 -12.23 -6.88 -21.66
N ARG A 236 -11.49 -7.34 -20.66
CA ARG A 236 -11.04 -8.73 -20.55
C ARG A 236 -12.21 -9.70 -20.42
N GLU A 237 -13.24 -9.30 -19.66
CA GLU A 237 -14.45 -10.09 -19.40
C GLU A 237 -15.56 -9.86 -20.45
N GLU A 238 -15.26 -9.15 -21.56
CA GLU A 238 -16.18 -8.89 -22.67
C GLU A 238 -17.50 -8.20 -22.22
N ILE A 239 -17.45 -7.42 -21.13
CA ILE A 239 -18.59 -6.62 -20.65
C ILE A 239 -18.72 -5.35 -21.48
N ILE A 240 -17.61 -4.85 -22.05
CA ILE A 240 -17.54 -3.69 -22.96
C ILE A 240 -16.69 -3.94 -24.18
#